data_67c2a97a4d469212be8237487d9f70db
#
_entry.id   67c2a97a4d469212be8237487d9f70db
#
_cell.length_a   1.000
_cell.length_b   1.000
_cell.length_c   1.000
_cell.angle_alpha   90.00
_cell.angle_beta   90.00
_cell.angle_gamma   90.00
#
_symmetry.space_group_name_H-M   'P 1'
#
loop_
_entity.id
_entity.type
_entity.pdbx_description
1 polymer ?
#
loop_
_entity_poly.entity_id
_entity_poly.type
_entity_poly.pdbx_seq_one_letter_code
_entity_poly.pdbx_strand_id
1 'polypeptide(L)'
;MNRPANNLVRSLLVAILPFLLTTTGFSQSKSPLLQDIQVRTENYPTSQTNPQGIPAATPPASSTPLVTKTGSSSAVPMGAMRTLFPALAEVQPPGYTGILVESLDGNVVVESNSNFTFNPASNVKIATTFAVLKTFGPEFRFLTNVYTDGAVDRNTGILNGNLYVSGKDPMFGYQHGVALAYELNKLGIRAVSGDLIVTDNFVMNYSGSSLVSAQTLASTMDMSKRNAAATKLWLNHLSYSGKYNQVNFVPGVTFTGSTYVQPIPSNLNLLFTHESAQLREILKATMCYSNNFLAEKLGDLVGGPFAVSRLVQMNAGVAPQEFSIATSSGLGYNRVTPNAMMKLLRALRNDLARYKMTYADIMPVAGIDKGTLEGRFDEDFARGSVVGKTGTLPNTDGGVSALAGEVNTKNGRLLFVIFNMCGGVAKFRSFQNGFVSLVQGQFGGAMPMNYDVISLDTRLSRTRVSYPGGYANGN
;
A
#
# COMPACT_ATOMS: atom_id res chain seq x y z
N MET A 1 79.35 23.99 39.34
CA MET A 1 78.21 23.42 40.04
C MET A 1 76.96 24.01 39.41
N ASN A 2 76.07 23.18 38.97
CA ASN A 2 74.71 23.40 38.49
C ASN A 2 74.49 24.23 37.21
N ARG A 3 74.19 23.50 36.16
CA ARG A 3 73.50 23.98 34.97
C ARG A 3 72.01 24.10 35.22
N PRO A 4 71.29 24.97 34.51
CA PRO A 4 69.91 24.69 34.17
C PRO A 4 69.70 24.50 32.69
N ALA A 5 68.66 23.70 32.38
CA ALA A 5 68.24 23.21 31.12
C ALA A 5 67.54 24.27 30.22
N ASN A 6 67.81 24.18 28.92
CA ASN A 6 67.12 24.92 27.86
C ASN A 6 65.73 24.29 27.56
N ASN A 7 64.69 25.06 27.66
CA ASN A 7 63.35 24.78 27.12
C ASN A 7 63.18 25.52 25.79
N LEU A 8 63.13 24.77 24.70
CA LEU A 8 62.72 25.24 23.37
C LEU A 8 61.20 25.24 23.31
N VAL A 9 60.57 26.42 23.26
CA VAL A 9 59.17 26.60 22.98
C VAL A 9 58.98 26.62 21.47
N ARG A 10 58.38 25.56 20.88
CA ARG A 10 57.90 25.56 19.50
C ARG A 10 56.52 26.20 19.46
N SER A 11 56.41 27.35 18.85
CA SER A 11 55.14 28.02 18.53
C SER A 11 54.45 27.24 17.44
N LEU A 12 53.28 26.66 17.74
CA LEU A 12 52.36 26.09 16.76
C LEU A 12 51.41 27.21 16.30
N LEU A 13 51.55 27.64 15.04
CA LEU A 13 50.55 28.49 14.36
C LEU A 13 49.30 27.64 14.12
N VAL A 14 48.22 27.97 14.81
CA VAL A 14 46.89 27.47 14.52
C VAL A 14 46.27 28.35 13.44
N ALA A 15 46.20 27.83 12.23
CA ALA A 15 45.43 28.46 11.14
C ALA A 15 43.94 28.17 11.40
N ILE A 16 43.18 29.22 11.73
CA ILE A 16 41.73 29.19 11.82
C ILE A 16 41.18 29.28 10.39
N LEU A 17 40.74 28.13 9.85
CA LEU A 17 39.92 28.07 8.67
C LEU A 17 38.44 28.36 9.05
N PRO A 18 37.73 29.26 8.39
CA PRO A 18 36.32 29.47 8.64
C PRO A 18 35.57 28.27 8.06
N PHE A 19 34.97 27.43 8.92
CA PHE A 19 33.97 26.44 8.53
C PHE A 19 32.76 27.18 7.99
N LEU A 20 32.60 27.22 6.68
CA LEU A 20 31.32 27.48 6.03
C LEU A 20 30.39 26.32 6.38
N LEU A 21 29.47 26.54 7.30
CA LEU A 21 28.29 25.71 7.52
C LEU A 21 27.42 25.81 6.26
N THR A 22 27.68 24.96 5.28
CA THR A 22 26.66 24.62 4.29
C THR A 22 25.64 23.77 5.02
N THR A 23 24.48 24.34 5.31
CA THR A 23 23.28 23.60 5.67
C THR A 23 22.90 22.73 4.47
N THR A 24 23.50 21.56 4.35
CA THR A 24 22.95 20.49 3.51
C THR A 24 21.66 20.07 4.17
N GLY A 25 20.56 20.55 3.61
CA GLY A 25 19.25 20.02 3.94
C GLY A 25 19.30 18.51 3.83
N PHE A 26 19.10 17.83 4.93
CA PHE A 26 18.86 16.38 4.93
C PHE A 26 17.58 16.14 4.14
N SER A 27 17.73 15.94 2.83
CA SER A 27 16.71 15.27 2.04
C SER A 27 16.57 13.87 2.66
N GLN A 28 15.51 13.68 3.43
CA GLN A 28 15.16 12.36 3.96
C GLN A 28 14.98 11.43 2.76
N SER A 29 15.92 10.52 2.54
CA SER A 29 15.85 9.54 1.48
C SER A 29 14.57 8.74 1.62
N LYS A 30 13.79 8.63 0.54
CA LYS A 30 12.64 7.72 0.45
C LYS A 30 13.09 6.33 0.91
N SER A 31 12.24 5.62 1.65
CA SER A 31 12.55 4.27 2.14
C SER A 31 13.06 3.38 1.00
N PRO A 32 14.24 2.75 1.13
CA PRO A 32 14.82 1.91 0.07
C PRO A 32 13.91 0.74 -0.35
N LEU A 33 13.05 0.26 0.55
CA LEU A 33 12.08 -0.81 0.31
C LEU A 33 11.03 -0.46 -0.75
N LEU A 34 10.81 0.83 -1.02
CA LEU A 34 9.66 1.30 -1.78
C LEU A 34 10.05 2.16 -2.99
N GLN A 35 11.34 2.55 -3.13
CA GLN A 35 11.84 3.33 -4.28
C GLN A 35 11.85 2.52 -5.58
N ASP A 36 12.19 1.22 -5.54
CA ASP A 36 12.22 0.35 -6.72
C ASP A 36 10.83 0.01 -7.28
N ILE A 37 9.77 0.27 -6.53
CA ILE A 37 8.41 -0.10 -6.91
C ILE A 37 7.84 0.82 -7.99
N GLN A 38 8.21 2.10 -8.01
CA GLN A 38 7.66 3.07 -8.96
C GLN A 38 8.24 2.90 -10.37
N VAL A 39 9.46 2.39 -10.50
CA VAL A 39 10.16 2.24 -11.79
C VAL A 39 9.70 1.01 -12.57
N ARG A 40 9.21 -0.04 -11.88
CA ARG A 40 8.80 -1.30 -12.52
C ARG A 40 7.32 -1.38 -12.91
N THR A 41 6.49 -0.43 -12.53
CA THR A 41 5.05 -0.45 -12.85
C THR A 41 4.73 -0.03 -14.28
N GLU A 42 5.70 0.48 -15.06
CA GLU A 42 5.48 0.93 -16.43
C GLU A 42 5.51 -0.22 -17.47
N ASN A 43 5.95 -1.43 -17.12
CA ASN A 43 6.18 -2.53 -18.06
C ASN A 43 5.27 -3.76 -17.87
N TYR A 44 4.04 -3.60 -17.38
CA TYR A 44 3.07 -4.68 -17.51
C TYR A 44 2.51 -4.70 -18.94
N PRO A 45 2.64 -5.82 -19.68
CA PRO A 45 1.96 -5.94 -20.96
C PRO A 45 0.45 -5.90 -20.71
N THR A 46 -0.19 -4.87 -21.22
CA THR A 46 -1.64 -4.87 -21.40
C THR A 46 -1.97 -5.99 -22.38
N SER A 47 -2.52 -7.09 -21.90
CA SER A 47 -3.16 -8.06 -22.75
C SER A 47 -4.39 -7.38 -23.38
N GLN A 48 -4.20 -6.85 -24.57
CA GLN A 48 -5.30 -6.45 -25.44
C GLN A 48 -5.95 -7.74 -25.97
N THR A 49 -6.88 -8.30 -25.25
CA THR A 49 -7.91 -9.16 -25.81
C THR A 49 -9.07 -8.27 -26.21
N ASN A 50 -9.15 -8.03 -27.50
CA ASN A 50 -10.29 -7.41 -28.16
C ASN A 50 -11.51 -8.35 -28.00
N PRO A 51 -12.60 -7.99 -27.34
CA PRO A 51 -13.81 -8.79 -27.40
C PRO A 51 -14.54 -8.48 -28.69
N GLN A 52 -14.52 -9.43 -29.61
CA GLN A 52 -15.41 -9.42 -30.76
C GLN A 52 -16.86 -9.55 -30.30
N GLY A 53 -17.67 -8.61 -30.76
CA GLY A 53 -19.06 -8.66 -31.13
C GLY A 53 -20.04 -9.50 -30.30
N ILE A 54 -20.76 -8.83 -29.38
CA ILE A 54 -22.09 -9.30 -28.96
C ILE A 54 -23.12 -8.40 -29.65
N PRO A 55 -24.13 -8.94 -30.36
CA PRO A 55 -25.13 -8.12 -31.06
C PRO A 55 -26.00 -7.37 -30.05
N ALA A 56 -26.28 -6.11 -30.39
CA ALA A 56 -27.19 -5.24 -29.64
C ALA A 56 -28.59 -5.85 -29.55
N ALA A 57 -29.07 -6.06 -28.32
CA ALA A 57 -30.47 -6.38 -28.06
C ALA A 57 -31.33 -5.13 -28.23
N THR A 58 -32.32 -5.22 -29.10
CA THR A 58 -33.35 -4.20 -29.36
C THR A 58 -34.20 -3.97 -28.10
N PRO A 59 -34.48 -2.71 -27.70
CA PRO A 59 -35.37 -2.44 -26.59
C PRO A 59 -36.83 -2.67 -26.96
N PRO A 60 -37.68 -3.20 -26.05
CA PRO A 60 -39.12 -3.30 -26.31
C PRO A 60 -39.78 -1.94 -26.23
N ALA A 61 -40.77 -1.76 -27.12
CA ALA A 61 -41.53 -0.56 -27.31
C ALA A 61 -42.45 -0.17 -26.13
N SER A 62 -42.45 1.12 -25.85
CA SER A 62 -43.54 1.97 -25.42
C SER A 62 -44.58 1.45 -24.40
N SER A 63 -44.49 1.98 -23.19
CA SER A 63 -45.68 2.24 -22.37
C SER A 63 -45.73 3.74 -22.03
N THR A 64 -46.90 4.32 -22.28
CA THR A 64 -47.31 5.73 -22.17
C THR A 64 -47.00 6.32 -20.79
N PRO A 65 -46.47 7.55 -20.67
CA PRO A 65 -46.26 8.17 -19.35
C PRO A 65 -47.56 8.78 -18.84
N LEU A 66 -47.86 8.43 -17.59
CA LEU A 66 -48.88 9.18 -16.81
C LEU A 66 -48.33 10.58 -16.50
N VAL A 67 -49.00 11.59 -17.05
CA VAL A 67 -48.72 12.99 -16.73
C VAL A 67 -49.30 13.30 -15.35
N THR A 68 -48.51 13.42 -14.33
CA THR A 68 -48.85 14.15 -13.10
C THR A 68 -48.18 15.52 -13.16
N LYS A 69 -49.04 16.56 -13.29
CA LYS A 69 -48.68 17.96 -13.07
C LYS A 69 -48.16 18.10 -11.65
N THR A 70 -46.93 18.57 -11.47
CA THR A 70 -46.59 19.47 -10.35
C THR A 70 -45.22 20.07 -10.54
N GLY A 71 -45.13 21.38 -10.38
CA GLY A 71 -43.97 22.12 -9.91
C GLY A 71 -42.76 22.18 -10.86
N SER A 72 -42.45 23.37 -11.34
CA SER A 72 -41.21 23.69 -12.04
C SER A 72 -40.00 23.25 -11.23
N SER A 73 -39.44 22.09 -11.52
CA SER A 73 -38.10 21.81 -11.13
C SER A 73 -37.17 22.55 -12.11
N SER A 74 -36.67 23.68 -11.69
CA SER A 74 -35.50 24.28 -12.38
C SER A 74 -34.41 23.23 -12.48
N ALA A 75 -34.14 22.74 -13.70
CA ALA A 75 -33.05 21.81 -13.96
C ALA A 75 -31.77 22.46 -13.44
N VAL A 76 -31.18 21.88 -12.40
CA VAL A 76 -29.90 22.36 -11.88
C VAL A 76 -28.85 22.14 -12.98
N PRO A 77 -28.07 23.16 -13.40
CA PRO A 77 -27.07 23.01 -14.43
C PRO A 77 -26.08 21.90 -14.07
N MET A 78 -25.69 21.10 -15.05
CA MET A 78 -24.66 20.06 -14.86
C MET A 78 -23.38 20.71 -14.34
N GLY A 79 -22.83 20.20 -13.23
CA GLY A 79 -21.64 20.74 -12.59
C GLY A 79 -21.88 21.83 -11.53
N ALA A 80 -23.13 22.26 -11.31
CA ALA A 80 -23.43 23.20 -10.23
C ALA A 80 -23.18 22.55 -8.86
N MET A 81 -22.61 23.33 -7.94
CA MET A 81 -22.47 22.93 -6.54
C MET A 81 -23.81 23.06 -5.80
N ARG A 82 -24.31 21.99 -5.24
CA ARG A 82 -25.47 21.98 -4.35
C ARG A 82 -25.01 21.96 -2.91
N THR A 83 -25.21 23.08 -2.19
CA THR A 83 -24.73 23.26 -0.81
C THR A 83 -25.51 24.40 -0.13
N LEU A 84 -25.52 24.38 1.20
CA LEU A 84 -26.03 25.46 2.03
C LEU A 84 -24.95 26.53 2.34
N PHE A 85 -23.71 26.29 1.96
CA PHE A 85 -22.58 27.18 2.24
C PHE A 85 -22.30 28.07 1.02
N PRO A 86 -22.53 29.40 1.08
CA PRO A 86 -22.34 30.28 -0.08
C PRO A 86 -20.94 30.18 -0.70
N ALA A 87 -19.90 30.15 0.12
CA ALA A 87 -18.52 30.05 -0.37
C ALA A 87 -18.22 28.76 -1.14
N LEU A 88 -18.90 27.64 -0.83
CA LEU A 88 -18.79 26.39 -1.58
C LEU A 88 -19.64 26.43 -2.86
N ALA A 89 -20.76 27.17 -2.87
CA ALA A 89 -21.62 27.28 -4.03
C ALA A 89 -20.94 28.05 -5.20
N GLU A 90 -20.04 28.97 -4.89
CA GLU A 90 -19.31 29.77 -5.89
C GLU A 90 -18.12 29.06 -6.53
N VAL A 91 -17.72 27.88 -5.98
CA VAL A 91 -16.56 27.14 -6.49
C VAL A 91 -16.83 26.62 -7.91
N GLN A 92 -15.87 26.87 -8.81
CA GLN A 92 -15.89 26.38 -10.19
C GLN A 92 -14.90 25.20 -10.32
N PRO A 93 -15.40 23.96 -10.37
CA PRO A 93 -14.52 22.79 -10.51
C PRO A 93 -13.85 22.73 -11.90
N PRO A 94 -12.58 22.33 -11.98
CA PRO A 94 -11.89 22.18 -13.25
C PRO A 94 -12.27 20.87 -13.97
N GLY A 95 -12.36 20.93 -15.31
CA GLY A 95 -12.66 19.76 -16.15
C GLY A 95 -14.02 19.14 -15.84
N TYR A 96 -14.10 17.82 -16.00
CA TYR A 96 -15.30 17.08 -15.60
C TYR A 96 -15.09 16.57 -14.16
N THR A 97 -15.89 17.05 -13.23
CA THR A 97 -15.66 16.85 -11.79
C THR A 97 -16.91 16.34 -11.10
N GLY A 98 -16.74 15.30 -10.26
CA GLY A 98 -17.72 14.78 -9.34
C GLY A 98 -17.28 14.99 -7.89
N ILE A 99 -18.15 15.54 -7.07
CA ILE A 99 -17.88 15.87 -5.66
C ILE A 99 -19.03 15.37 -4.79
N LEU A 100 -18.67 14.80 -3.65
CA LEU A 100 -19.61 14.53 -2.57
C LEU A 100 -18.88 14.67 -1.23
N VAL A 101 -19.41 15.51 -0.36
CA VAL A 101 -18.95 15.66 1.03
C VAL A 101 -20.15 15.47 1.96
N GLU A 102 -19.97 14.64 2.97
CA GLU A 102 -21.01 14.32 3.94
C GLU A 102 -20.50 14.37 5.37
N SER A 103 -21.37 14.69 6.31
CA SER A 103 -21.11 14.42 7.73
C SER A 103 -21.05 12.90 7.99
N LEU A 104 -20.51 12.51 9.14
CA LEU A 104 -20.48 11.09 9.52
C LEU A 104 -21.89 10.47 9.66
N ASP A 105 -22.89 11.30 9.88
CA ASP A 105 -24.31 10.88 9.99
C ASP A 105 -25.00 10.81 8.61
N GLY A 106 -24.27 11.13 7.53
CA GLY A 106 -24.76 11.04 6.17
C GLY A 106 -25.48 12.26 5.64
N ASN A 107 -25.46 13.39 6.36
CA ASN A 107 -26.01 14.64 5.85
C ASN A 107 -25.06 15.22 4.79
N VAL A 108 -25.62 15.52 3.62
CA VAL A 108 -24.85 16.10 2.51
C VAL A 108 -24.48 17.56 2.84
N VAL A 109 -23.19 17.84 2.81
CA VAL A 109 -22.62 19.18 2.99
C VAL A 109 -22.52 19.92 1.65
N VAL A 110 -21.99 19.20 0.64
CA VAL A 110 -21.90 19.70 -0.74
C VAL A 110 -21.86 18.53 -1.70
N GLU A 111 -22.54 18.67 -2.83
CA GLU A 111 -22.45 17.70 -3.92
C GLU A 111 -22.44 18.39 -5.29
N SER A 112 -21.80 17.73 -6.25
CA SER A 112 -21.83 18.05 -7.67
C SER A 112 -21.58 16.79 -8.46
N ASN A 113 -22.43 16.47 -9.44
CA ASN A 113 -22.32 15.28 -10.29
C ASN A 113 -22.16 13.95 -9.50
N SER A 114 -22.72 13.85 -8.31
CA SER A 114 -22.47 12.72 -7.39
C SER A 114 -22.97 11.36 -7.91
N ASN A 115 -23.92 11.36 -8.84
CA ASN A 115 -24.49 10.17 -9.46
C ASN A 115 -23.96 9.86 -10.87
N PHE A 116 -23.04 10.68 -11.40
CA PHE A 116 -22.35 10.37 -12.65
C PHE A 116 -21.12 9.51 -12.41
N THR A 117 -20.77 8.69 -13.41
CA THR A 117 -19.60 7.79 -13.32
C THR A 117 -18.31 8.49 -13.72
N PHE A 118 -17.27 8.25 -12.94
CA PHE A 118 -15.92 8.75 -13.15
C PHE A 118 -14.93 7.59 -13.13
N ASN A 119 -13.73 7.82 -13.63
CA ASN A 119 -12.62 6.94 -13.37
C ASN A 119 -12.01 7.31 -11.99
N PRO A 120 -12.12 6.43 -10.99
CA PRO A 120 -11.60 6.71 -9.65
C PRO A 120 -10.07 6.51 -9.56
N ALA A 121 -9.43 6.02 -10.64
CA ALA A 121 -8.02 5.63 -10.62
C ALA A 121 -7.71 4.78 -9.39
N SER A 122 -6.57 5.02 -8.73
CA SER A 122 -6.15 4.24 -7.55
C SER A 122 -7.06 4.36 -6.32
N ASN A 123 -8.17 5.11 -6.37
CA ASN A 123 -9.19 5.02 -5.31
C ASN A 123 -9.94 3.67 -5.34
N VAL A 124 -9.84 2.89 -6.44
CA VAL A 124 -10.24 1.47 -6.47
C VAL A 124 -9.59 0.68 -5.33
N LYS A 125 -8.37 1.03 -4.92
CA LYS A 125 -7.69 0.35 -3.80
C LYS A 125 -8.45 0.43 -2.47
N ILE A 126 -9.36 1.39 -2.31
CA ILE A 126 -10.29 1.43 -1.16
C ILE A 126 -11.21 0.20 -1.20
N ALA A 127 -11.72 -0.15 -2.40
CA ALA A 127 -12.57 -1.33 -2.57
C ALA A 127 -11.79 -2.63 -2.37
N THR A 128 -10.60 -2.72 -2.92
CA THR A 128 -9.72 -3.88 -2.71
C THR A 128 -9.38 -4.05 -1.23
N THR A 129 -9.03 -2.96 -0.54
CA THR A 129 -8.78 -2.96 0.91
C THR A 129 -10.02 -3.41 1.69
N PHE A 130 -11.20 -2.89 1.37
CA PHE A 130 -12.46 -3.29 2.00
C PHE A 130 -12.74 -4.79 1.82
N ALA A 131 -12.62 -5.30 0.58
CA ALA A 131 -12.88 -6.71 0.27
C ALA A 131 -11.91 -7.65 1.01
N VAL A 132 -10.63 -7.31 1.04
CA VAL A 132 -9.58 -8.10 1.69
C VAL A 132 -9.73 -8.09 3.21
N LEU A 133 -9.99 -6.92 3.82
CA LEU A 133 -10.27 -6.81 5.26
C LEU A 133 -11.51 -7.60 5.65
N LYS A 134 -12.56 -7.53 4.84
CA LYS A 134 -13.82 -8.26 5.06
C LYS A 134 -13.61 -9.78 5.06
N THR A 135 -12.73 -10.26 4.19
CA THR A 135 -12.47 -11.70 4.01
C THR A 135 -11.52 -12.26 5.07
N PHE A 136 -10.44 -11.55 5.38
CA PHE A 136 -9.34 -12.10 6.20
C PHE A 136 -9.21 -11.44 7.58
N GLY A 137 -9.75 -10.25 7.78
CA GLY A 137 -9.54 -9.45 8.98
C GLY A 137 -8.15 -8.79 9.05
N PRO A 138 -7.98 -7.76 9.91
CA PRO A 138 -6.76 -6.95 9.97
C PRO A 138 -5.54 -7.68 10.54
N GLU A 139 -5.76 -8.71 11.38
CA GLU A 139 -4.70 -9.45 12.07
C GLU A 139 -4.13 -10.61 11.24
N PHE A 140 -4.74 -10.91 10.07
CA PHE A 140 -4.29 -11.97 9.18
C PHE A 140 -2.80 -11.80 8.83
N ARG A 141 -2.09 -12.94 8.71
CA ARG A 141 -0.68 -12.99 8.30
C ARG A 141 -0.51 -14.00 7.17
N PHE A 142 0.26 -13.65 6.18
CA PHE A 142 0.66 -14.58 5.14
C PHE A 142 1.71 -15.53 5.70
N LEU A 143 1.50 -16.83 5.45
CA LEU A 143 2.43 -17.87 5.86
C LEU A 143 3.36 -18.21 4.69
N THR A 144 4.66 -18.27 4.98
CA THR A 144 5.68 -18.82 4.10
C THR A 144 6.32 -20.01 4.81
N ASN A 145 5.94 -21.21 4.38
CA ASN A 145 6.38 -22.46 4.97
C ASN A 145 7.67 -22.93 4.30
N VAL A 146 8.60 -23.42 5.10
CA VAL A 146 9.87 -23.99 4.65
C VAL A 146 9.92 -25.46 5.03
N TYR A 147 10.06 -26.33 4.02
CA TYR A 147 10.06 -27.77 4.19
C TYR A 147 11.31 -28.40 3.60
N THR A 148 11.54 -29.68 3.93
CA THR A 148 12.55 -30.54 3.31
C THR A 148 12.06 -31.97 3.16
N ASP A 149 12.60 -32.68 2.18
CA ASP A 149 12.49 -34.13 1.99
C ASP A 149 13.71 -34.89 2.54
N GLY A 150 14.73 -34.14 3.02
CA GLY A 150 16.02 -34.70 3.43
C GLY A 150 16.30 -34.61 4.93
N ALA A 151 17.50 -35.03 5.30
CA ALA A 151 18.01 -35.00 6.67
C ALA A 151 19.26 -34.11 6.76
N VAL A 152 19.43 -33.44 7.90
CA VAL A 152 20.60 -32.60 8.18
C VAL A 152 21.72 -33.45 8.74
N ASP A 153 22.88 -33.45 8.08
CA ASP A 153 24.14 -33.91 8.67
C ASP A 153 24.67 -32.84 9.64
N ARG A 154 24.58 -33.14 10.94
CA ARG A 154 24.94 -32.19 11.99
C ARG A 154 26.44 -31.91 12.06
N ASN A 155 27.31 -32.77 11.51
CA ASN A 155 28.77 -32.58 11.52
C ASN A 155 29.19 -31.57 10.45
N THR A 156 28.55 -31.63 9.28
CA THR A 156 28.90 -30.77 8.14
C THR A 156 27.97 -29.56 8.00
N GLY A 157 26.77 -29.63 8.55
CA GLY A 157 25.74 -28.63 8.36
C GLY A 157 25.07 -28.69 6.97
N ILE A 158 25.18 -29.83 6.29
CA ILE A 158 24.59 -30.05 4.97
C ILE A 158 23.22 -30.72 5.13
N LEU A 159 22.19 -30.10 4.52
CA LEU A 159 20.91 -30.74 4.30
C LEU A 159 21.03 -31.65 3.08
N ASN A 160 20.99 -32.96 3.30
CA ASN A 160 21.00 -33.98 2.24
C ASN A 160 19.58 -34.18 1.69
N GLY A 161 19.19 -33.35 0.75
CA GLY A 161 17.87 -33.31 0.14
C GLY A 161 17.55 -31.92 -0.40
N ASN A 162 16.30 -31.73 -0.78
CA ASN A 162 15.81 -30.48 -1.33
C ASN A 162 15.24 -29.55 -0.25
N LEU A 163 15.22 -28.24 -0.54
CA LEU A 163 14.53 -27.24 0.25
C LEU A 163 13.29 -26.76 -0.52
N TYR A 164 12.14 -26.78 0.13
CA TYR A 164 10.88 -26.34 -0.45
C TYR A 164 10.36 -25.10 0.27
N VAL A 165 9.92 -24.08 -0.50
CA VAL A 165 9.34 -22.85 0.04
C VAL A 165 7.97 -22.61 -0.58
N SER A 166 6.95 -22.55 0.26
CA SER A 166 5.57 -22.31 -0.14
C SER A 166 5.00 -21.11 0.57
N GLY A 167 4.55 -20.10 -0.18
CA GLY A 167 3.97 -18.88 0.39
C GLY A 167 3.34 -17.99 -0.66
N LYS A 168 2.42 -17.13 -0.20
CA LYS A 168 1.70 -16.15 -1.03
C LYS A 168 1.84 -14.73 -0.47
N ASP A 169 2.89 -14.48 0.34
CA ASP A 169 3.13 -13.14 0.90
C ASP A 169 3.55 -12.17 -0.20
N PRO A 170 2.70 -11.19 -0.59
CA PRO A 170 3.02 -10.24 -1.65
C PRO A 170 4.12 -9.24 -1.27
N MET A 171 4.43 -9.15 0.03
CA MET A 171 5.49 -8.28 0.59
C MET A 171 6.81 -9.03 0.82
N PHE A 172 6.89 -10.33 0.46
CA PHE A 172 8.12 -11.09 0.67
C PHE A 172 9.29 -10.47 -0.11
N GLY A 173 10.32 -10.03 0.59
CA GLY A 173 11.46 -9.29 0.02
C GLY A 173 12.81 -9.86 0.46
N TYR A 174 13.89 -9.19 0.07
CA TYR A 174 15.29 -9.57 0.40
C TYR A 174 15.49 -9.84 1.89
N GLN A 175 14.97 -8.96 2.77
CA GLN A 175 15.10 -9.11 4.23
C GLN A 175 14.50 -10.43 4.73
N HIS A 176 13.40 -10.87 4.11
CA HIS A 176 12.74 -12.13 4.48
C HIS A 176 13.54 -13.34 3.96
N GLY A 177 14.12 -13.25 2.75
CA GLY A 177 15.04 -14.30 2.25
C GLY A 177 16.26 -14.48 3.15
N VAL A 178 16.86 -13.39 3.66
CA VAL A 178 17.94 -13.47 4.65
C VAL A 178 17.45 -14.01 6.00
N ALA A 179 16.21 -13.65 6.41
CA ALA A 179 15.59 -14.23 7.61
C ALA A 179 15.42 -15.74 7.49
N LEU A 180 15.01 -16.27 6.33
CA LEU A 180 14.95 -17.72 6.13
C LEU A 180 16.34 -18.36 6.27
N ALA A 181 17.39 -17.76 5.69
CA ALA A 181 18.75 -18.24 5.86
C ALA A 181 19.19 -18.23 7.34
N TYR A 182 18.82 -17.19 8.10
CA TYR A 182 19.09 -17.09 9.53
C TYR A 182 18.43 -18.24 10.31
N GLU A 183 17.16 -18.52 10.04
CA GLU A 183 16.44 -19.61 10.73
C GLU A 183 16.98 -21.00 10.33
N LEU A 184 17.35 -21.20 9.06
CA LEU A 184 18.03 -22.43 8.62
C LEU A 184 19.38 -22.62 9.33
N ASN A 185 20.18 -21.56 9.48
CA ASN A 185 21.44 -21.63 10.23
C ASN A 185 21.23 -22.00 11.71
N LYS A 186 20.15 -21.52 12.34
CA LYS A 186 19.78 -21.92 13.72
C LYS A 186 19.45 -23.42 13.82
N LEU A 187 18.88 -24.00 12.76
CA LEU A 187 18.64 -25.44 12.66
C LEU A 187 19.90 -26.24 12.28
N GLY A 188 21.05 -25.59 12.12
CA GLY A 188 22.32 -26.20 11.75
C GLY A 188 22.51 -26.36 10.24
N ILE A 189 21.62 -25.84 9.40
CA ILE A 189 21.67 -25.97 7.94
C ILE A 189 22.48 -24.80 7.36
N ARG A 190 23.63 -25.09 6.75
CA ARG A 190 24.51 -24.11 6.10
C ARG A 190 24.62 -24.31 4.58
N ALA A 191 24.30 -25.52 4.11
CA ALA A 191 24.24 -25.87 2.70
C ALA A 191 23.11 -26.83 2.42
N VAL A 192 22.59 -26.81 1.20
CA VAL A 192 21.58 -27.72 0.67
C VAL A 192 22.21 -28.45 -0.50
N SER A 193 22.30 -29.80 -0.46
CA SER A 193 22.86 -30.62 -1.52
C SER A 193 21.94 -30.80 -2.72
N GLY A 194 20.64 -30.59 -2.52
CA GLY A 194 19.61 -30.66 -3.55
C GLY A 194 19.18 -29.28 -4.08
N ASP A 195 17.96 -29.25 -4.57
CA ASP A 195 17.34 -28.10 -5.25
C ASP A 195 16.59 -27.18 -4.28
N LEU A 196 16.41 -25.92 -4.72
CA LEU A 196 15.43 -25.02 -4.13
C LEU A 196 14.15 -25.04 -4.96
N ILE A 197 13.05 -25.48 -4.36
CA ILE A 197 11.77 -25.62 -5.02
C ILE A 197 10.77 -24.65 -4.39
N VAL A 198 10.12 -23.81 -5.21
CA VAL A 198 9.06 -22.91 -4.74
C VAL A 198 7.73 -23.24 -5.40
N THR A 199 6.63 -22.83 -4.78
CA THR A 199 5.29 -22.96 -5.40
C THR A 199 5.05 -21.89 -6.47
N ASP A 200 4.11 -22.14 -7.37
CA ASP A 200 3.72 -21.28 -8.48
C ASP A 200 3.20 -19.88 -8.06
N ASN A 201 2.78 -19.74 -6.82
CA ASN A 201 2.30 -18.47 -6.25
C ASN A 201 3.35 -17.73 -5.42
N PHE A 202 4.56 -18.26 -5.30
CA PHE A 202 5.63 -17.62 -4.56
C PHE A 202 6.13 -16.39 -5.32
N VAL A 203 6.13 -15.25 -4.64
CA VAL A 203 6.66 -13.98 -5.17
C VAL A 203 7.70 -13.41 -4.25
N MET A 204 8.71 -12.76 -4.81
CA MET A 204 9.76 -12.07 -4.07
C MET A 204 10.13 -10.77 -4.78
N ASN A 205 10.26 -9.67 -4.02
CA ASN A 205 10.61 -8.35 -4.52
C ASN A 205 9.71 -7.87 -5.68
N TYR A 206 8.39 -8.09 -5.53
CA TYR A 206 7.38 -7.69 -6.52
C TYR A 206 7.56 -8.32 -7.92
N SER A 207 8.21 -9.48 -8.00
CA SER A 207 8.33 -10.23 -9.25
C SER A 207 7.00 -10.86 -9.63
N GLY A 208 6.61 -10.75 -10.91
CA GLY A 208 5.47 -11.48 -11.46
C GLY A 208 5.78 -12.96 -11.81
N SER A 209 7.05 -13.39 -11.68
CA SER A 209 7.51 -14.74 -12.01
C SER A 209 8.00 -15.47 -10.78
N SER A 210 7.39 -16.64 -10.49
CA SER A 210 7.82 -17.49 -9.37
C SER A 210 9.21 -18.09 -9.59
N LEU A 211 9.61 -18.37 -10.84
CA LEU A 211 10.97 -18.84 -11.14
C LEU A 211 12.02 -17.75 -10.86
N VAL A 212 11.77 -16.51 -11.29
CA VAL A 212 12.66 -15.38 -10.96
C VAL A 212 12.70 -15.14 -9.46
N SER A 213 11.58 -15.30 -8.76
CA SER A 213 11.50 -15.21 -7.31
C SER A 213 12.34 -16.30 -6.62
N ALA A 214 12.31 -17.55 -7.10
CA ALA A 214 13.13 -18.65 -6.61
C ALA A 214 14.62 -18.38 -6.79
N GLN A 215 15.05 -17.95 -7.98
CA GLN A 215 16.44 -17.60 -8.27
C GLN A 215 16.92 -16.42 -7.40
N THR A 216 16.05 -15.43 -7.20
CA THR A 216 16.32 -14.30 -6.30
C THR A 216 16.45 -14.77 -4.85
N LEU A 217 15.61 -15.70 -4.41
CA LEU A 217 15.68 -16.28 -3.06
C LEU A 217 16.98 -17.04 -2.87
N ALA A 218 17.35 -17.94 -3.79
CA ALA A 218 18.59 -18.70 -3.73
C ALA A 218 19.82 -17.77 -3.63
N SER A 219 19.91 -16.77 -4.50
CA SER A 219 21.01 -15.79 -4.46
C SER A 219 21.01 -14.92 -3.21
N THR A 220 19.83 -14.61 -2.65
CA THR A 220 19.69 -13.84 -1.41
C THR A 220 20.13 -14.65 -0.19
N MET A 221 19.82 -15.93 -0.15
CA MET A 221 20.21 -16.82 0.94
C MET A 221 21.71 -17.12 0.91
N ASP A 222 22.30 -17.23 -0.26
CA ASP A 222 23.74 -17.45 -0.43
C ASP A 222 24.52 -16.16 -0.17
N MET A 223 25.29 -16.14 0.93
CA MET A 223 26.06 -14.98 1.35
C MET A 223 27.08 -14.53 0.28
N SER A 224 27.62 -15.45 -0.52
CA SER A 224 28.61 -15.14 -1.57
C SER A 224 27.99 -14.49 -2.81
N LYS A 225 26.69 -14.72 -3.06
CA LYS A 225 25.95 -14.21 -4.21
C LYS A 225 25.01 -13.06 -3.84
N ARG A 226 24.82 -12.84 -2.54
CA ARG A 226 23.91 -11.80 -2.02
C ARG A 226 24.36 -10.41 -2.41
N ASN A 227 23.46 -9.63 -2.99
CA ASN A 227 23.74 -8.23 -3.29
C ASN A 227 23.74 -7.34 -2.03
N ALA A 228 24.42 -6.18 -2.12
CA ALA A 228 24.52 -5.23 -1.00
C ALA A 228 23.17 -4.69 -0.53
N ALA A 229 22.19 -4.55 -1.44
CA ALA A 229 20.85 -4.10 -1.11
C ALA A 229 20.14 -5.09 -0.17
N ALA A 230 20.27 -6.40 -0.42
CA ALA A 230 19.69 -7.44 0.44
C ALA A 230 20.27 -7.40 1.86
N THR A 231 21.59 -7.22 1.98
CA THR A 231 22.25 -7.07 3.28
C THR A 231 21.76 -5.81 4.02
N LYS A 232 21.69 -4.68 3.32
CA LYS A 232 21.19 -3.41 3.89
C LYS A 232 19.75 -3.54 4.38
N LEU A 233 18.86 -4.15 3.57
CA LEU A 233 17.46 -4.32 3.94
C LEU A 233 17.28 -5.26 5.13
N TRP A 234 18.11 -6.31 5.22
CA TRP A 234 18.13 -7.18 6.40
C TRP A 234 18.56 -6.44 7.67
N LEU A 235 19.65 -5.67 7.64
CA LEU A 235 20.09 -4.88 8.77
C LEU A 235 19.06 -3.84 9.22
N ASN A 236 18.42 -3.17 8.25
CA ASN A 236 17.32 -2.27 8.52
C ASN A 236 16.13 -2.99 9.19
N HIS A 237 15.74 -4.16 8.67
CA HIS A 237 14.68 -4.98 9.24
C HIS A 237 14.98 -5.37 10.70
N LEU A 238 16.20 -5.77 11.00
CA LEU A 238 16.64 -6.06 12.38
C LEU A 238 16.56 -4.82 13.28
N SER A 239 16.99 -3.66 12.78
CA SER A 239 16.92 -2.39 13.52
C SER A 239 15.47 -2.03 13.84
N TYR A 240 14.58 -2.01 12.84
CA TYR A 240 13.17 -1.66 13.01
C TYR A 240 12.38 -2.67 13.86
N SER A 241 12.78 -3.95 13.84
CA SER A 241 12.15 -4.98 14.69
C SER A 241 12.73 -5.05 16.11
N GLY A 242 13.76 -4.25 16.43
CA GLY A 242 14.46 -4.28 17.71
C GLY A 242 15.34 -5.52 17.92
N LYS A 243 15.65 -6.29 16.85
CA LYS A 243 16.39 -7.55 16.92
C LYS A 243 17.86 -7.42 16.51
N TYR A 244 18.35 -6.22 16.24
CA TYR A 244 19.69 -5.99 15.71
C TYR A 244 20.79 -6.63 16.58
N ASN A 245 20.71 -6.48 17.90
CA ASN A 245 21.68 -7.02 18.84
C ASN A 245 21.53 -8.53 19.13
N GLN A 246 20.49 -9.17 18.58
CA GLN A 246 20.25 -10.61 18.76
C GLN A 246 20.94 -11.47 17.70
N VAL A 247 21.41 -10.84 16.62
CA VAL A 247 22.09 -11.53 15.51
C VAL A 247 23.58 -11.32 15.63
N ASN A 248 24.30 -12.39 15.90
CA ASN A 248 25.76 -12.40 16.13
C ASN A 248 26.57 -13.07 15.00
N PHE A 249 25.93 -13.44 13.89
CA PHE A 249 26.57 -14.03 12.72
C PHE A 249 25.92 -13.55 11.42
N VAL A 250 26.61 -13.69 10.31
CA VAL A 250 26.08 -13.39 8.97
C VAL A 250 25.32 -14.61 8.46
N PRO A 251 24.00 -14.53 8.27
CA PRO A 251 23.23 -15.68 7.79
C PRO A 251 23.62 -16.06 6.36
N GLY A 252 23.72 -17.36 6.07
CA GLY A 252 24.00 -17.84 4.72
C GLY A 252 23.69 -19.31 4.54
N VAL A 253 23.10 -19.65 3.38
CA VAL A 253 22.84 -21.02 2.94
C VAL A 253 23.19 -21.14 1.47
N THR A 254 24.09 -22.05 1.13
CA THR A 254 24.50 -22.34 -0.25
C THR A 254 23.65 -23.47 -0.85
N PHE A 255 23.49 -23.48 -2.17
CA PHE A 255 22.79 -24.54 -2.91
C PHE A 255 23.72 -25.12 -3.96
N THR A 256 23.81 -26.45 -4.04
CA THR A 256 24.52 -27.14 -5.14
C THR A 256 23.60 -27.51 -6.29
N GLY A 257 22.30 -27.64 -6.03
CA GLY A 257 21.28 -27.89 -7.03
C GLY A 257 20.77 -26.63 -7.74
N SER A 258 19.68 -26.79 -8.46
CA SER A 258 19.02 -25.76 -9.26
C SER A 258 17.79 -25.20 -8.55
N THR A 259 17.08 -24.25 -9.21
CA THR A 259 15.83 -23.68 -8.72
C THR A 259 14.67 -24.10 -9.61
N TYR A 260 13.56 -24.54 -8.99
CA TYR A 260 12.36 -25.00 -9.71
C TYR A 260 11.08 -24.38 -9.14
N VAL A 261 10.05 -24.38 -9.97
CA VAL A 261 8.67 -24.06 -9.57
C VAL A 261 7.85 -25.34 -9.73
N GLN A 262 7.37 -25.88 -8.62
CA GLN A 262 6.61 -27.13 -8.60
C GLN A 262 5.59 -27.14 -7.43
N PRO A 263 4.51 -27.93 -7.52
CA PRO A 263 3.65 -28.22 -6.38
C PRO A 263 4.45 -28.85 -5.23
N ILE A 264 4.02 -28.58 -4.00
CA ILE A 264 4.63 -29.20 -2.79
C ILE A 264 4.16 -30.65 -2.68
N PRO A 265 5.07 -31.64 -2.57
CA PRO A 265 4.73 -33.02 -2.23
C PRO A 265 4.07 -33.12 -0.84
N SER A 266 3.24 -34.14 -0.63
CA SER A 266 2.49 -34.33 0.62
C SER A 266 3.34 -34.77 1.83
N ASN A 267 4.51 -35.39 1.59
CA ASN A 267 5.30 -36.06 2.63
C ASN A 267 6.61 -35.31 2.94
N LEU A 268 6.50 -34.00 3.20
CA LEU A 268 7.66 -33.18 3.55
C LEU A 268 7.71 -32.88 5.05
N ASN A 269 8.91 -32.73 5.57
CA ASN A 269 9.14 -32.26 6.93
C ASN A 269 9.11 -30.74 6.97
N LEU A 270 8.14 -30.15 7.71
CA LEU A 270 8.11 -28.72 7.96
C LEU A 270 9.26 -28.35 8.90
N LEU A 271 10.13 -27.44 8.45
CA LEU A 271 11.25 -26.94 9.26
C LEU A 271 10.77 -25.78 10.14
N PHE A 272 10.12 -24.79 9.52
CA PHE A 272 9.50 -23.64 10.19
C PHE A 272 8.56 -22.90 9.24
N THR A 273 7.77 -21.98 9.81
CA THR A 273 6.90 -21.05 9.10
C THR A 273 7.32 -19.62 9.40
N HIS A 274 7.57 -18.84 8.35
CA HIS A 274 7.71 -17.38 8.44
C HIS A 274 6.33 -16.76 8.24
N GLU A 275 5.93 -15.88 9.16
CA GLU A 275 4.67 -15.14 9.12
C GLU A 275 4.95 -13.68 8.77
N SER A 276 4.25 -13.14 7.79
CA SER A 276 4.38 -11.72 7.38
C SER A 276 4.01 -10.76 8.51
N ALA A 277 4.20 -9.47 8.30
CA ALA A 277 3.49 -8.44 9.07
C ALA A 277 1.97 -8.65 8.95
N GLN A 278 1.20 -8.09 9.88
CA GLN A 278 -0.26 -8.15 9.84
C GLN A 278 -0.82 -7.50 8.58
N LEU A 279 -1.94 -8.01 8.08
CA LEU A 279 -2.58 -7.51 6.86
C LEU A 279 -2.83 -6.00 6.90
N ARG A 280 -3.26 -5.45 8.04
CA ARG A 280 -3.45 -4.00 8.20
C ARG A 280 -2.19 -3.18 7.87
N GLU A 281 -1.00 -3.69 8.20
CA GLU A 281 0.27 -3.00 7.92
C GLU A 281 0.63 -3.09 6.43
N ILE A 282 0.35 -4.22 5.78
CA ILE A 282 0.50 -4.41 4.34
C ILE A 282 -0.48 -3.49 3.59
N LEU A 283 -1.73 -3.40 4.04
CA LEU A 283 -2.73 -2.49 3.47
C LEU A 283 -2.30 -1.02 3.64
N LYS A 284 -1.80 -0.64 4.82
CA LYS A 284 -1.27 0.72 5.05
C LYS A 284 -0.16 1.06 4.04
N ALA A 285 0.81 0.17 3.83
CA ALA A 285 1.86 0.35 2.84
C ALA A 285 1.30 0.44 1.40
N THR A 286 0.37 -0.45 1.05
CA THR A 286 -0.31 -0.46 -0.25
C THR A 286 -1.00 0.87 -0.54
N MET A 287 -1.68 1.44 0.45
CA MET A 287 -2.45 2.67 0.34
C MET A 287 -1.55 3.91 0.33
N CYS A 288 -0.54 3.97 1.21
CA CYS A 288 0.41 5.09 1.29
C CYS A 288 1.18 5.30 -0.01
N TYR A 289 1.72 4.23 -0.58
CA TYR A 289 2.50 4.29 -1.82
C TYR A 289 1.66 4.05 -3.07
N SER A 290 0.38 3.77 -2.91
CA SER A 290 -0.51 3.46 -4.03
C SER A 290 0.01 2.30 -4.91
N ASN A 291 0.60 1.27 -4.26
CA ASN A 291 1.28 0.19 -4.95
C ASN A 291 0.30 -0.70 -5.74
N ASN A 292 0.48 -0.73 -7.08
CA ASN A 292 -0.40 -1.48 -7.97
C ASN A 292 -0.19 -2.99 -7.85
N PHE A 293 1.07 -3.45 -7.77
CA PHE A 293 1.37 -4.88 -7.64
C PHE A 293 0.71 -5.48 -6.39
N LEU A 294 0.89 -4.82 -5.24
CA LEU A 294 0.26 -5.26 -3.99
C LEU A 294 -1.27 -5.29 -4.11
N ALA A 295 -1.86 -4.24 -4.70
CA ALA A 295 -3.30 -4.17 -4.85
C ALA A 295 -3.86 -5.29 -5.75
N GLU A 296 -3.18 -5.61 -6.87
CA GLU A 296 -3.58 -6.74 -7.71
C GLU A 296 -3.42 -8.07 -6.97
N LYS A 297 -2.27 -8.33 -6.33
CA LYS A 297 -2.05 -9.57 -5.58
C LYS A 297 -3.04 -9.75 -4.41
N LEU A 298 -3.36 -8.67 -3.71
CA LEU A 298 -4.39 -8.69 -2.66
C LEU A 298 -5.79 -8.92 -3.23
N GLY A 299 -6.11 -8.30 -4.37
CA GLY A 299 -7.36 -8.53 -5.07
C GLY A 299 -7.50 -9.96 -5.59
N ASP A 300 -6.43 -10.57 -6.11
CA ASP A 300 -6.40 -11.96 -6.57
C ASP A 300 -6.78 -12.94 -5.45
N LEU A 301 -6.42 -12.65 -4.19
CA LEU A 301 -6.77 -13.50 -3.03
C LEU A 301 -8.28 -13.59 -2.78
N VAL A 302 -9.03 -12.58 -3.18
CA VAL A 302 -10.50 -12.55 -3.03
C VAL A 302 -11.23 -12.87 -4.33
N GLY A 303 -10.49 -13.24 -5.41
CA GLY A 303 -11.06 -13.62 -6.70
C GLY A 303 -11.03 -12.54 -7.77
N GLY A 304 -10.15 -11.55 -7.62
CA GLY A 304 -9.90 -10.48 -8.60
C GLY A 304 -10.93 -9.35 -8.60
N PRO A 305 -10.85 -8.43 -9.58
CA PRO A 305 -11.65 -7.20 -9.57
C PRO A 305 -13.15 -7.44 -9.62
N PHE A 306 -13.60 -8.50 -10.28
CA PHE A 306 -15.01 -8.87 -10.30
C PHE A 306 -15.53 -9.24 -8.89
N ALA A 307 -14.79 -10.07 -8.17
CA ALA A 307 -15.15 -10.47 -6.81
C ALA A 307 -15.09 -9.26 -5.85
N VAL A 308 -14.09 -8.37 -6.01
CA VAL A 308 -14.00 -7.10 -5.26
C VAL A 308 -15.26 -6.26 -5.51
N SER A 309 -15.67 -6.07 -6.78
CA SER A 309 -16.91 -5.35 -7.12
C SER A 309 -18.14 -5.96 -6.43
N ARG A 310 -18.28 -7.27 -6.49
CA ARG A 310 -19.40 -8.00 -5.87
C ARG A 310 -19.45 -7.80 -4.37
N LEU A 311 -18.29 -7.89 -3.70
CA LEU A 311 -18.20 -7.66 -2.24
C LEU A 311 -18.61 -6.23 -1.87
N VAL A 312 -18.21 -5.23 -2.66
CA VAL A 312 -18.62 -3.84 -2.46
C VAL A 312 -20.14 -3.69 -2.66
N GLN A 313 -20.67 -4.18 -3.77
CA GLN A 313 -22.12 -4.10 -4.08
C GLN A 313 -22.96 -4.71 -2.97
N MET A 314 -22.61 -5.90 -2.50
CA MET A 314 -23.36 -6.63 -1.47
C MET A 314 -23.26 -6.00 -0.07
N ASN A 315 -22.07 -5.48 0.30
CA ASN A 315 -21.82 -5.07 1.69
C ASN A 315 -21.88 -3.55 1.92
N ALA A 316 -21.78 -2.75 0.85
CA ALA A 316 -21.90 -1.30 0.93
C ALA A 316 -23.22 -0.76 0.33
N GLY A 317 -24.12 -1.64 -0.14
CA GLY A 317 -25.39 -1.24 -0.74
C GLY A 317 -25.21 -0.41 -2.01
N VAL A 318 -24.23 -0.78 -2.85
CA VAL A 318 -23.92 -0.11 -4.10
C VAL A 318 -24.56 -0.86 -5.26
N ALA A 319 -25.26 -0.13 -6.14
CA ALA A 319 -25.85 -0.74 -7.32
C ALA A 319 -24.78 -1.11 -8.36
N PRO A 320 -24.92 -2.23 -9.10
CA PRO A 320 -23.92 -2.69 -10.06
C PRO A 320 -23.53 -1.64 -11.11
N GLN A 321 -24.48 -0.82 -11.57
CA GLN A 321 -24.25 0.25 -12.55
C GLN A 321 -23.46 1.45 -11.99
N GLU A 322 -23.40 1.60 -10.65
CA GLU A 322 -22.68 2.68 -9.98
C GLU A 322 -21.21 2.32 -9.72
N PHE A 323 -20.83 1.02 -9.85
CA PHE A 323 -19.51 0.54 -9.47
C PHE A 323 -19.03 -0.61 -10.38
N SER A 324 -18.18 -0.27 -11.33
CA SER A 324 -17.54 -1.21 -12.26
C SER A 324 -16.02 -0.97 -12.28
N ILE A 325 -15.25 -1.99 -11.94
CA ILE A 325 -13.79 -1.93 -11.94
C ILE A 325 -13.21 -3.05 -12.81
N ALA A 326 -12.18 -2.70 -13.59
CA ALA A 326 -11.47 -3.62 -14.47
C ALA A 326 -10.22 -4.22 -13.78
N THR A 327 -9.68 -3.55 -12.77
CA THR A 327 -8.48 -3.97 -12.04
C THR A 327 -8.64 -3.71 -10.55
N SER A 328 -7.94 -4.46 -9.72
CA SER A 328 -7.92 -4.26 -8.25
C SER A 328 -7.06 -3.07 -7.83
N SER A 329 -6.21 -2.56 -8.72
CA SER A 329 -5.34 -1.40 -8.49
C SER A 329 -5.94 -0.07 -8.93
N GLY A 330 -6.92 -0.10 -9.85
CA GLY A 330 -7.52 1.09 -10.46
C GLY A 330 -6.79 1.58 -11.72
N LEU A 331 -5.88 0.77 -12.28
CA LEU A 331 -5.33 1.02 -13.61
C LEU A 331 -6.41 0.82 -14.70
N GLY A 332 -6.27 1.52 -15.83
CA GLY A 332 -7.17 1.39 -16.96
C GLY A 332 -8.53 2.06 -16.75
N TYR A 333 -9.55 1.49 -17.38
CA TYR A 333 -10.89 2.06 -17.43
C TYR A 333 -11.80 1.49 -16.34
N ASN A 334 -12.00 2.27 -15.29
CA ASN A 334 -12.91 1.96 -14.21
C ASN A 334 -14.02 3.02 -14.17
N ARG A 335 -15.22 2.66 -13.70
CA ARG A 335 -16.37 3.58 -13.63
C ARG A 335 -17.05 3.45 -12.27
N VAL A 336 -16.97 4.52 -11.49
CA VAL A 336 -17.51 4.59 -10.12
C VAL A 336 -18.15 5.96 -9.94
N THR A 337 -19.33 6.02 -9.32
CA THR A 337 -19.95 7.29 -8.94
C THR A 337 -19.37 7.80 -7.62
N PRO A 338 -19.27 9.12 -7.37
CA PRO A 338 -18.95 9.64 -6.04
C PRO A 338 -19.86 9.10 -4.95
N ASN A 339 -21.14 8.89 -5.23
CA ASN A 339 -22.11 8.31 -4.31
C ASN A 339 -21.73 6.85 -3.94
N ALA A 340 -21.40 6.01 -4.93
CA ALA A 340 -20.94 4.64 -4.67
C ALA A 340 -19.65 4.60 -3.83
N MET A 341 -18.69 5.47 -4.12
CA MET A 341 -17.45 5.58 -3.33
C MET A 341 -17.75 6.06 -1.90
N MET A 342 -18.68 6.96 -1.70
CA MET A 342 -19.12 7.43 -0.38
C MET A 342 -19.77 6.31 0.43
N LYS A 343 -20.67 5.53 -0.19
CA LYS A 343 -21.26 4.33 0.42
C LYS A 343 -20.17 3.33 0.85
N LEU A 344 -19.17 3.11 -0.01
CA LEU A 344 -18.03 2.26 0.29
C LEU A 344 -17.20 2.80 1.46
N LEU A 345 -16.89 4.09 1.50
CA LEU A 345 -16.19 4.71 2.63
C LEU A 345 -16.94 4.48 3.93
N ARG A 346 -18.24 4.72 3.98
CA ARG A 346 -19.05 4.47 5.19
C ARG A 346 -19.01 3.00 5.61
N ALA A 347 -19.14 2.06 4.68
CA ALA A 347 -19.07 0.63 4.95
C ALA A 347 -17.70 0.24 5.52
N LEU A 348 -16.62 0.74 4.91
CA LEU A 348 -15.25 0.52 5.39
C LEU A 348 -15.05 1.10 6.79
N ARG A 349 -15.54 2.34 7.06
CA ARG A 349 -15.48 2.95 8.39
C ARG A 349 -16.17 2.09 9.46
N ASN A 350 -17.35 1.57 9.13
CA ASN A 350 -18.10 0.72 10.05
C ASN A 350 -17.37 -0.61 10.34
N ASP A 351 -16.77 -1.22 9.33
CA ASP A 351 -15.98 -2.43 9.52
C ASP A 351 -14.70 -2.16 10.33
N LEU A 352 -13.99 -1.07 10.05
CA LEU A 352 -12.81 -0.65 10.84
C LEU A 352 -13.15 -0.44 12.31
N ALA A 353 -14.29 0.21 12.60
CA ALA A 353 -14.74 0.47 13.98
C ALA A 353 -14.94 -0.84 14.78
N ARG A 354 -15.37 -1.93 14.15
CA ARG A 354 -15.48 -3.26 14.79
C ARG A 354 -14.15 -3.79 15.29
N TYR A 355 -13.07 -3.40 14.61
CA TYR A 355 -11.68 -3.75 14.99
C TYR A 355 -11.00 -2.68 15.83
N LYS A 356 -11.74 -1.66 16.29
CA LYS A 356 -11.20 -0.47 16.99
C LYS A 356 -10.13 0.27 16.17
N MET A 357 -10.31 0.27 14.84
CA MET A 357 -9.45 0.93 13.86
C MET A 357 -10.15 2.12 13.23
N THR A 358 -9.35 2.99 12.64
CA THR A 358 -9.76 4.17 11.86
C THR A 358 -9.16 4.11 10.45
N TYR A 359 -9.49 5.04 9.59
CA TYR A 359 -8.82 5.17 8.29
C TYR A 359 -7.32 5.41 8.41
N ALA A 360 -6.85 6.10 9.46
CA ALA A 360 -5.44 6.36 9.70
C ALA A 360 -4.61 5.07 9.90
N ASP A 361 -5.25 3.96 10.28
CA ASP A 361 -4.57 2.68 10.43
C ASP A 361 -4.25 2.01 9.08
N ILE A 362 -4.96 2.37 8.00
CA ILE A 362 -4.84 1.72 6.69
C ILE A 362 -4.64 2.68 5.52
N MET A 363 -4.82 3.98 5.68
CA MET A 363 -4.63 5.00 4.65
C MET A 363 -3.59 6.04 5.09
N PRO A 364 -2.91 6.74 4.16
CA PRO A 364 -1.97 7.79 4.54
C PRO A 364 -2.67 8.97 5.22
N VAL A 365 -2.06 9.45 6.29
CA VAL A 365 -2.37 10.71 6.95
C VAL A 365 -1.53 11.81 6.30
N ALA A 366 -2.21 12.81 5.76
CA ALA A 366 -1.58 13.86 4.95
C ALA A 366 -0.58 14.70 5.75
N GLY A 367 0.55 15.02 5.12
CA GLY A 367 1.65 15.77 5.71
C GLY A 367 2.45 14.99 6.78
N ILE A 368 2.03 13.76 7.14
CA ILE A 368 2.68 12.94 8.18
C ILE A 368 3.25 11.66 7.59
N ASP A 369 2.42 10.84 6.94
CA ASP A 369 2.86 9.56 6.40
C ASP A 369 3.60 9.75 5.07
N LYS A 370 4.64 8.96 4.89
CA LYS A 370 5.34 8.84 3.61
C LYS A 370 4.40 8.36 2.51
N GLY A 371 4.62 8.86 1.28
CA GLY A 371 3.87 8.41 0.11
C GLY A 371 3.08 9.51 -0.58
N THR A 372 1.91 9.18 -1.13
CA THR A 372 1.18 10.04 -2.07
C THR A 372 0.53 11.29 -1.45
N LEU A 373 0.42 11.36 -0.13
CA LEU A 373 -0.06 12.53 0.62
C LEU A 373 1.03 13.20 1.46
N GLU A 374 2.31 12.81 1.34
CA GLU A 374 3.42 13.36 2.13
C GLU A 374 3.55 14.88 2.02
N GLY A 375 3.46 15.43 0.79
CA GLY A 375 3.54 16.88 0.52
C GLY A 375 2.19 17.50 0.16
N ARG A 376 1.09 17.03 0.77
CA ARG A 376 -0.25 17.59 0.61
C ARG A 376 -0.87 17.87 1.97
N PHE A 377 -1.52 19.03 2.14
CA PHE A 377 -2.07 19.46 3.44
C PHE A 377 -1.00 19.42 4.55
N ASP A 378 0.22 19.84 4.18
CA ASP A 378 1.42 19.78 5.04
C ASP A 378 1.73 21.11 5.72
N GLU A 379 0.92 22.15 5.49
CA GLU A 379 0.95 23.38 6.28
C GLU A 379 0.64 23.08 7.75
N ASP A 380 1.30 23.78 8.66
CA ASP A 380 1.25 23.52 10.11
C ASP A 380 -0.18 23.40 10.67
N PHE A 381 -1.12 24.21 10.15
CA PHE A 381 -2.52 24.20 10.60
C PHE A 381 -3.34 23.04 10.01
N ALA A 382 -2.93 22.49 8.86
CA ALA A 382 -3.66 21.44 8.14
C ALA A 382 -3.06 20.05 8.31
N ARG A 383 -1.80 19.99 8.67
CA ARG A 383 -1.02 18.76 8.82
C ARG A 383 -1.72 17.76 9.75
N GLY A 384 -1.94 16.53 9.26
CA GLY A 384 -2.60 15.51 10.05
C GLY A 384 -4.13 15.62 10.14
N SER A 385 -4.75 16.58 9.42
CA SER A 385 -6.20 16.77 9.45
C SER A 385 -6.94 16.00 8.33
N VAL A 386 -6.22 15.46 7.35
CA VAL A 386 -6.79 14.71 6.23
C VAL A 386 -6.20 13.31 6.19
N VAL A 387 -7.04 12.30 6.06
CA VAL A 387 -6.65 10.91 5.78
C VAL A 387 -7.39 10.43 4.54
N GLY A 388 -6.68 9.84 3.58
CA GLY A 388 -7.37 9.43 2.35
C GLY A 388 -6.48 8.76 1.33
N LYS A 389 -7.12 8.42 0.20
CA LYS A 389 -6.46 7.79 -0.93
C LYS A 389 -6.46 8.71 -2.14
N THR A 390 -5.31 8.85 -2.77
CA THR A 390 -5.14 9.55 -4.05
C THR A 390 -5.36 8.60 -5.23
N GLY A 391 -5.79 9.14 -6.36
CA GLY A 391 -5.80 8.44 -7.65
C GLY A 391 -5.19 9.33 -8.73
N THR A 392 -4.48 8.73 -9.71
CA THR A 392 -3.86 9.47 -10.82
C THR A 392 -3.69 8.57 -12.03
N LEU A 393 -4.21 9.01 -13.18
CA LEU A 393 -4.01 8.40 -14.51
C LEU A 393 -3.85 9.53 -15.53
N PRO A 394 -2.59 9.94 -15.85
CA PRO A 394 -2.38 11.14 -16.68
C PRO A 394 -2.80 10.95 -18.13
N ASN A 395 -2.76 9.70 -18.63
CA ASN A 395 -3.00 9.36 -20.05
C ASN A 395 -4.33 8.63 -20.28
N THR A 396 -5.19 8.51 -19.28
CA THR A 396 -6.49 7.84 -19.38
C THR A 396 -7.61 8.86 -19.16
N ASP A 397 -8.73 8.74 -19.90
CA ASP A 397 -9.89 9.65 -19.79
C ASP A 397 -9.54 11.15 -19.85
N GLY A 398 -8.55 11.52 -20.70
CA GLY A 398 -8.10 12.90 -20.85
C GLY A 398 -7.38 13.47 -19.62
N GLY A 399 -6.83 12.63 -18.76
CA GLY A 399 -6.21 12.97 -17.49
C GLY A 399 -7.17 12.88 -16.32
N VAL A 400 -6.77 12.06 -15.32
CA VAL A 400 -7.57 11.76 -14.12
C VAL A 400 -6.80 12.10 -12.85
N SER A 401 -7.48 12.75 -11.90
CA SER A 401 -7.04 12.85 -10.52
C SER A 401 -8.22 12.59 -9.59
N ALA A 402 -7.99 11.81 -8.54
CA ALA A 402 -9.00 11.47 -7.55
C ALA A 402 -8.45 11.63 -6.13
N LEU A 403 -9.32 11.97 -5.20
CA LEU A 403 -9.02 12.02 -3.78
C LEU A 403 -10.30 11.66 -3.01
N ALA A 404 -10.21 10.70 -2.08
CA ALA A 404 -11.33 10.31 -1.24
C ALA A 404 -10.85 9.89 0.15
N GLY A 405 -11.62 10.20 1.19
CA GLY A 405 -11.25 9.87 2.56
C GLY A 405 -12.06 10.61 3.61
N GLU A 406 -11.40 10.93 4.73
CA GLU A 406 -11.96 11.66 5.86
C GLU A 406 -11.16 12.95 6.11
N VAL A 407 -11.85 14.01 6.44
CA VAL A 407 -11.26 15.28 6.87
C VAL A 407 -11.75 15.62 8.28
N ASN A 408 -10.82 16.00 9.15
CA ASN A 408 -11.08 16.39 10.52
C ASN A 408 -11.09 17.93 10.63
N THR A 409 -12.07 18.45 11.33
CA THR A 409 -12.30 19.88 11.53
C THR A 409 -12.61 20.17 13.00
N LYS A 410 -12.55 21.42 13.40
CA LYS A 410 -12.89 21.81 14.79
C LYS A 410 -14.36 21.49 15.12
N ASN A 411 -15.26 21.48 14.12
CA ASN A 411 -16.69 21.24 14.31
C ASN A 411 -17.12 19.83 13.85
N GLY A 412 -16.19 18.86 13.85
CA GLY A 412 -16.49 17.47 13.55
C GLY A 412 -15.74 16.94 12.33
N ARG A 413 -16.02 15.68 11.98
CA ARG A 413 -15.39 14.98 10.89
C ARG A 413 -16.34 14.82 9.71
N LEU A 414 -15.79 14.90 8.49
CA LEU A 414 -16.55 14.75 7.26
C LEU A 414 -15.89 13.67 6.39
N LEU A 415 -16.69 12.94 5.63
CA LEU A 415 -16.22 12.09 4.54
C LEU A 415 -16.28 12.89 3.23
N PHE A 416 -15.33 12.67 2.35
CA PHE A 416 -15.29 13.35 1.07
C PHE A 416 -14.83 12.47 -0.08
N VAL A 417 -15.36 12.74 -1.27
CA VAL A 417 -14.97 12.14 -2.55
C VAL A 417 -14.88 13.25 -3.58
N ILE A 418 -13.74 13.31 -4.28
CA ILE A 418 -13.50 14.25 -5.37
C ILE A 418 -12.88 13.47 -6.53
N PHE A 419 -13.59 13.40 -7.65
CA PHE A 419 -13.12 12.78 -8.90
C PHE A 419 -13.05 13.84 -9.98
N ASN A 420 -11.89 13.94 -10.65
CA ASN A 420 -11.64 14.87 -11.73
C ASN A 420 -11.17 14.12 -12.98
N MET A 421 -11.72 14.46 -14.14
CA MET A 421 -11.38 13.93 -15.45
C MET A 421 -11.27 15.04 -16.50
N CYS A 422 -10.68 14.74 -17.65
CA CYS A 422 -10.57 15.65 -18.78
C CYS A 422 -9.81 16.93 -18.45
N GLY A 423 -8.59 16.80 -17.90
CA GLY A 423 -7.74 17.97 -17.61
C GLY A 423 -6.41 17.62 -16.97
N GLY A 424 -5.65 18.65 -16.61
CA GLY A 424 -4.30 18.53 -16.07
C GLY A 424 -4.29 18.03 -14.61
N VAL A 425 -3.56 16.96 -14.34
CA VAL A 425 -3.42 16.36 -13.00
C VAL A 425 -2.95 17.38 -11.94
N ALA A 426 -2.00 18.24 -12.27
CA ALA A 426 -1.50 19.26 -11.33
C ALA A 426 -2.61 20.24 -10.94
N LYS A 427 -3.38 20.74 -11.94
CA LYS A 427 -4.52 21.63 -11.72
C LYS A 427 -5.59 20.96 -10.84
N PHE A 428 -5.87 19.67 -11.09
CA PHE A 428 -6.82 18.90 -10.29
C PHE A 428 -6.36 18.74 -8.83
N ARG A 429 -5.08 18.43 -8.60
CA ARG A 429 -4.52 18.32 -7.24
C ARG A 429 -4.57 19.65 -6.48
N SER A 430 -4.23 20.75 -7.14
CA SER A 430 -4.35 22.07 -6.54
C SER A 430 -5.79 22.38 -6.17
N PHE A 431 -6.74 22.11 -7.08
CA PHE A 431 -8.18 22.25 -6.81
C PHE A 431 -8.61 21.39 -5.60
N GLN A 432 -8.24 20.09 -5.56
CA GLN A 432 -8.60 19.20 -4.46
C GLN A 432 -8.08 19.72 -3.11
N ASN A 433 -6.84 20.21 -3.05
CA ASN A 433 -6.28 20.77 -1.83
C ASN A 433 -7.07 22.03 -1.38
N GLY A 434 -7.23 22.99 -2.28
CA GLY A 434 -7.96 24.23 -1.97
C GLY A 434 -9.42 23.97 -1.58
N PHE A 435 -10.09 23.06 -2.29
CA PHE A 435 -11.48 22.72 -1.99
C PHE A 435 -11.64 22.05 -0.61
N VAL A 436 -10.79 21.08 -0.26
CA VAL A 436 -10.82 20.45 1.06
C VAL A 436 -10.53 21.46 2.16
N SER A 437 -9.54 22.34 1.95
CA SER A 437 -9.25 23.43 2.90
C SER A 437 -10.41 24.42 3.06
N LEU A 438 -11.10 24.73 1.95
CA LEU A 438 -12.31 25.58 1.99
C LEU A 438 -13.43 24.91 2.79
N VAL A 439 -13.66 23.61 2.58
CA VAL A 439 -14.62 22.82 3.39
C VAL A 439 -14.23 22.88 4.87
N GLN A 440 -12.97 22.67 5.21
CA GLN A 440 -12.50 22.78 6.61
C GLN A 440 -12.78 24.16 7.19
N GLY A 441 -12.59 25.23 6.40
CA GLY A 441 -12.89 26.60 6.80
C GLY A 441 -14.36 26.80 7.19
N GLN A 442 -15.29 26.20 6.46
CA GLN A 442 -16.73 26.27 6.78
C GLN A 442 -17.08 25.55 8.09
N PHE A 443 -16.22 24.63 8.56
CA PHE A 443 -16.39 23.87 9.78
C PHE A 443 -15.41 24.27 10.89
N GLY A 444 -15.04 25.55 10.94
CA GLY A 444 -14.20 26.13 12.01
C GLY A 444 -12.71 25.95 11.82
N GLY A 445 -12.27 25.40 10.69
CA GLY A 445 -10.87 25.16 10.36
C GLY A 445 -10.41 23.73 10.55
N ALA A 446 -9.21 23.45 10.05
CA ALA A 446 -8.59 22.14 10.17
C ALA A 446 -8.29 21.79 11.63
N MET A 447 -8.38 20.50 11.96
CA MET A 447 -7.98 19.94 13.26
C MET A 447 -7.17 18.65 13.03
N PRO A 448 -5.92 18.55 13.49
CA PRO A 448 -5.15 17.32 13.39
C PRO A 448 -5.86 16.14 14.07
N MET A 449 -5.73 14.94 13.49
CA MET A 449 -6.22 13.71 14.10
C MET A 449 -5.30 13.29 15.24
N ASN A 450 -5.84 12.61 16.25
CA ASN A 450 -5.01 11.87 17.21
C ASN A 450 -4.44 10.64 16.48
N TYR A 451 -3.16 10.71 16.11
CA TYR A 451 -2.50 9.71 15.31
C TYR A 451 -1.07 9.44 15.79
N ASP A 452 -0.81 8.21 16.22
CA ASP A 452 0.53 7.76 16.60
C ASP A 452 1.36 7.46 15.34
N VAL A 453 2.40 8.26 15.14
CA VAL A 453 3.29 8.14 13.99
C VAL A 453 4.22 6.95 14.15
N ILE A 454 3.93 5.85 13.50
CA ILE A 454 4.81 4.68 13.43
C ILE A 454 5.24 4.50 11.98
N SER A 455 6.56 4.47 11.74
CA SER A 455 7.08 4.33 10.37
C SER A 455 6.58 3.02 9.71
N LEU A 456 6.39 3.04 8.40
CA LEU A 456 5.99 1.84 7.66
C LEU A 456 7.03 0.72 7.79
N ASP A 457 8.32 1.07 7.83
CA ASP A 457 9.39 0.09 8.03
C ASP A 457 9.26 -0.62 9.38
N THR A 458 8.96 0.12 10.47
CA THR A 458 8.69 -0.47 11.79
C THR A 458 7.44 -1.34 11.77
N ARG A 459 6.36 -0.91 11.10
CA ARG A 459 5.12 -1.69 10.97
C ARG A 459 5.36 -3.00 10.23
N LEU A 460 6.06 -2.95 9.09
CA LEU A 460 6.33 -4.10 8.23
C LEU A 460 7.41 -5.03 8.77
N SER A 461 8.26 -4.58 9.70
CA SER A 461 9.26 -5.44 10.36
C SER A 461 8.68 -6.39 11.43
N ARG A 462 7.40 -6.25 11.77
CA ARG A 462 6.71 -7.08 12.79
C ARG A 462 6.35 -8.47 12.26
N THR A 463 7.32 -9.15 11.68
CA THR A 463 7.21 -10.55 11.23
C THR A 463 7.45 -11.52 12.39
N ARG A 464 7.03 -12.79 12.23
CA ARG A 464 7.21 -13.85 13.21
C ARG A 464 7.75 -15.11 12.55
N VAL A 465 8.29 -16.01 13.36
CA VAL A 465 8.67 -17.37 12.94
C VAL A 465 8.12 -18.35 13.96
N SER A 466 7.52 -19.42 13.48
CA SER A 466 7.01 -20.52 14.29
C SER A 466 7.60 -21.86 13.82
N TYR A 467 7.80 -22.77 14.78
CA TYR A 467 8.36 -24.10 14.55
C TYR A 467 7.33 -25.19 14.84
N PRO A 468 7.39 -26.36 14.15
CA PRO A 468 6.58 -27.52 14.49
C PRO A 468 6.83 -27.95 15.95
N GLY A 469 5.75 -28.24 16.68
CA GLY A 469 5.85 -28.69 18.08
C GLY A 469 5.93 -27.59 19.13
N GLY A 470 5.71 -26.30 18.75
CA GLY A 470 5.48 -25.26 19.74
C GLY A 470 6.71 -24.68 20.43
N TYR A 471 7.90 -24.78 19.83
CA TYR A 471 9.02 -23.95 20.26
C TYR A 471 8.79 -22.49 19.82
N ALA A 472 7.88 -21.82 20.52
CA ALA A 472 7.96 -20.38 20.62
C ALA A 472 9.22 -20.09 21.43
N ASN A 473 10.33 -19.69 20.77
CA ASN A 473 11.43 -19.09 21.50
C ASN A 473 10.87 -17.84 22.17
N GLY A 474 10.61 -18.00 23.46
CA GLY A 474 10.36 -16.90 24.35
C GLY A 474 11.55 -15.94 24.35
N ASN A 475 11.22 -14.68 24.45
CA ASN A 475 11.96 -13.47 24.77
C ASN A 475 12.87 -12.94 23.66
#